data_a021348a720da0e03ba981307f8da186
#
_entry.id   a021348a720da0e03ba981307f8da186
#
_cell.length_a   1.000
_cell.length_b   1.000
_cell.length_c   1.000
_cell.angle_alpha   90.00
_cell.angle_beta   90.00
_cell.angle_gamma   90.00
#
_symmetry.space_group_name_H-M   'P 1'
#
loop_
_entity.id
_entity.type
_entity.pdbx_description
1 polymer ?
#
loop_
_entity_poly.entity_id
_entity_poly.type
_entity_poly.pdbx_seq_one_letter_code
_entity_poly.pdbx_strand_id
1 'polypeptide(L)'
;MNRRTLISLAVAAITLLGTVNLRAQNMNAAKNNSVLLPNRSPLVSFRILFMTGSASDPKGKEGLASLVAALLAEGGSRTRTYAEITDAMYPMATSFSWQVDKEMTVFSGTTHVDNLDKYYALVREILLDPGFREDDFGRLKEEAINYLKNSLRGGNDEELGKEVLYSMIYPGSHPYGHQNSGAVGALEKMTIKDVRDFYQANYTQANLVIGLAGGYPATFPNTIEKDFAKLPKGQAVSARVVAAAQAPGTQIQIVQRETRSTAVSLGFPINVTRADKDWPALAVVASYFGQHRSSNSYLYGRLREARGLNYGDYAYIEYFPRGMYQFQPDPNLGRKQQIFQIWIRPVEPQNGHFVLRAALYEYDKLLRDGMSKEAFESTREFLSKYVNVLTATQDAQLGYAMDSRYYHIKDFPTYMREQLAKLTLEDVNRAIRQYLKSDSMRIAIVTKDANGLRDAILSNKLSPITYNAPKPKEITDEDKVIEAYKIVVKPADVTIVPVNKVFE
;
A
#
# COMPACT_ATOMS: atom_id res chain seq x y z
N MET A 1 -56.14 11.95 -31.99
CA MET A 1 -54.73 11.91 -31.58
C MET A 1 -54.27 10.47 -31.65
N ASN A 2 -53.30 10.17 -32.50
CA ASN A 2 -52.93 8.78 -32.87
C ASN A 2 -52.12 8.13 -31.75
N ARG A 3 -52.37 6.84 -31.47
CA ARG A 3 -51.64 6.04 -30.43
C ARG A 3 -50.11 6.11 -30.58
N ARG A 4 -49.60 6.32 -31.77
CA ARG A 4 -48.14 6.52 -32.02
C ARG A 4 -47.58 7.83 -31.45
N THR A 5 -48.35 8.89 -31.37
CA THR A 5 -47.94 10.19 -30.83
C THR A 5 -47.84 10.16 -29.30
N LEU A 6 -48.71 9.38 -28.63
CA LEU A 6 -48.67 9.19 -27.18
C LEU A 6 -47.47 8.36 -26.71
N ILE A 7 -47.08 7.34 -27.50
CA ILE A 7 -45.91 6.49 -27.15
C ILE A 7 -44.60 7.29 -27.32
N SER A 8 -44.52 8.14 -28.38
CA SER A 8 -43.35 8.98 -28.61
C SER A 8 -43.16 10.06 -27.53
N LEU A 9 -44.23 10.60 -26.97
CA LEU A 9 -44.19 11.57 -25.88
C LEU A 9 -43.82 10.91 -24.52
N ALA A 10 -44.28 9.68 -24.29
CA ALA A 10 -43.92 8.93 -23.07
C ALA A 10 -42.44 8.49 -23.07
N VAL A 11 -41.89 8.08 -24.21
CA VAL A 11 -40.46 7.71 -24.34
C VAL A 11 -39.56 8.93 -24.20
N ALA A 12 -39.95 10.09 -24.76
CA ALA A 12 -39.22 11.34 -24.61
C ALA A 12 -39.21 11.87 -23.17
N ALA A 13 -40.33 11.70 -22.44
CA ALA A 13 -40.39 12.10 -21.04
C ALA A 13 -39.55 11.21 -20.09
N ILE A 14 -39.49 9.89 -20.36
CA ILE A 14 -38.67 8.96 -19.60
C ILE A 14 -37.19 9.17 -19.87
N THR A 15 -36.81 9.49 -21.11
CA THR A 15 -35.41 9.81 -21.45
C THR A 15 -34.95 11.16 -20.86
N LEU A 16 -35.81 12.16 -20.80
CA LEU A 16 -35.50 13.45 -20.19
C LEU A 16 -35.38 13.34 -18.64
N LEU A 17 -36.22 12.57 -18.00
CA LEU A 17 -36.16 12.33 -16.54
C LEU A 17 -34.93 11.50 -16.18
N GLY A 18 -34.54 10.52 -16.97
CA GLY A 18 -33.31 9.72 -16.78
C GLY A 18 -32.05 10.55 -16.94
N THR A 19 -31.98 11.45 -17.92
CA THR A 19 -30.81 12.31 -18.17
C THR A 19 -30.70 13.46 -17.16
N VAL A 20 -31.80 13.95 -16.61
CA VAL A 20 -31.82 15.00 -15.59
C VAL A 20 -31.32 14.40 -14.25
N ASN A 21 -31.74 13.19 -13.89
CA ASN A 21 -31.26 12.52 -12.67
C ASN A 21 -29.78 12.14 -12.76
N LEU A 22 -29.27 11.65 -13.91
CA LEU A 22 -27.85 11.38 -14.11
C LEU A 22 -27.00 12.67 -14.11
N ARG A 23 -27.49 13.77 -14.68
CA ARG A 23 -26.83 15.07 -14.61
C ARG A 23 -26.83 15.66 -13.19
N ALA A 24 -27.92 15.52 -12.44
CA ALA A 24 -28.01 16.00 -11.07
C ALA A 24 -27.07 15.20 -10.13
N GLN A 25 -26.93 13.88 -10.32
CA GLN A 25 -25.97 13.06 -9.57
C GLN A 25 -24.51 13.43 -9.92
N ASN A 26 -24.21 13.69 -11.20
CA ASN A 26 -22.86 14.11 -11.62
C ASN A 26 -22.53 15.57 -11.25
N MET A 27 -23.52 16.46 -11.14
CA MET A 27 -23.27 17.86 -10.77
C MET A 27 -23.06 18.07 -9.25
N ASN A 28 -23.62 17.21 -8.39
CA ASN A 28 -23.37 17.27 -6.94
C ASN A 28 -22.04 16.63 -6.56
N ALA A 29 -21.53 15.66 -7.32
CA ALA A 29 -20.22 15.04 -7.07
C ALA A 29 -19.02 15.98 -7.29
N ALA A 30 -19.20 17.10 -7.98
CA ALA A 30 -18.13 18.01 -8.38
C ALA A 30 -17.88 19.18 -7.41
N LYS A 31 -18.71 19.40 -6.41
CA LYS A 31 -18.61 20.56 -5.50
C LYS A 31 -18.10 20.24 -4.09
N ASN A 32 -18.18 19.00 -3.65
CA ASN A 32 -17.84 18.65 -2.27
C ASN A 32 -16.64 17.67 -2.24
N ASN A 33 -15.72 17.85 -1.32
CA ASN A 33 -14.62 16.91 -1.03
C ASN A 33 -15.15 15.61 -0.38
N SER A 34 -16.18 15.00 -0.98
CA SER A 34 -16.86 13.83 -0.43
C SER A 34 -17.04 12.72 -1.48
N VAL A 35 -17.00 11.49 -1.01
CA VAL A 35 -17.35 10.26 -1.76
C VAL A 35 -18.50 9.60 -1.03
N LEU A 36 -19.68 9.57 -1.64
CA LEU A 36 -20.92 9.14 -1.02
C LEU A 36 -21.50 7.94 -1.77
N LEU A 37 -21.62 6.80 -1.07
CA LEU A 37 -22.16 5.55 -1.59
C LEU A 37 -23.41 5.12 -0.78
N PRO A 38 -24.55 5.85 -0.88
CA PRO A 38 -25.76 5.51 -0.14
C PRO A 38 -26.33 4.19 -0.66
N ASN A 39 -26.75 3.33 0.27
CA ASN A 39 -27.41 2.08 -0.03
C ASN A 39 -28.37 1.67 1.12
N ARG A 40 -28.93 0.47 1.07
CA ARG A 40 -29.91 -0.02 2.08
C ARG A 40 -29.27 -0.84 3.21
N SER A 41 -27.94 -0.90 3.30
CA SER A 41 -27.27 -1.59 4.40
C SER A 41 -27.61 -0.91 5.73
N PRO A 42 -27.88 -1.66 6.81
CA PRO A 42 -28.02 -1.06 8.14
C PRO A 42 -26.67 -0.60 8.72
N LEU A 43 -25.57 -0.91 8.04
CA LEU A 43 -24.22 -0.45 8.43
C LEU A 43 -23.89 0.86 7.72
N VAL A 44 -23.19 1.74 8.43
CA VAL A 44 -22.62 2.97 7.89
C VAL A 44 -21.10 2.91 8.05
N SER A 45 -20.39 2.90 6.93
CA SER A 45 -18.93 2.93 6.89
C SER A 45 -18.45 4.37 6.69
N PHE A 46 -17.42 4.73 7.44
CA PHE A 46 -16.77 6.04 7.44
C PHE A 46 -15.34 5.89 6.97
N ARG A 47 -14.89 6.81 6.11
CA ARG A 47 -13.49 7.06 5.82
C ARG A 47 -13.25 8.57 5.81
N ILE A 48 -12.66 9.09 6.86
CA ILE A 48 -12.25 10.49 6.95
C ILE A 48 -10.77 10.54 6.56
N LEU A 49 -10.50 11.02 5.37
CA LEU A 49 -9.15 11.02 4.78
C LEU A 49 -8.63 12.45 4.71
N PHE A 50 -7.37 12.61 5.11
CA PHE A 50 -6.60 13.83 4.91
C PHE A 50 -5.48 13.56 3.91
N MET A 51 -5.37 14.42 2.89
CA MET A 51 -4.34 14.37 1.85
C MET A 51 -3.00 14.86 2.42
N THR A 52 -2.54 14.21 3.47
CA THR A 52 -1.26 14.39 4.16
C THR A 52 -0.82 13.07 4.77
N GLY A 53 0.46 12.82 4.82
CA GLY A 53 1.03 11.60 5.37
C GLY A 53 2.50 11.80 5.70
N SER A 54 3.27 10.72 5.81
CA SER A 54 4.68 10.79 6.22
C SER A 54 5.55 11.63 5.27
N ALA A 55 5.17 11.80 4.00
CA ALA A 55 5.86 12.73 3.10
C ALA A 55 5.77 14.21 3.53
N SER A 56 4.93 14.51 4.50
CA SER A 56 4.81 15.84 5.12
C SER A 56 5.61 15.97 6.42
N ASP A 57 6.29 14.93 6.87
CA ASP A 57 7.14 14.98 8.05
C ASP A 57 8.25 16.02 7.85
N PRO A 58 8.43 16.95 8.78
CA PRO A 58 9.57 17.86 8.74
C PRO A 58 10.88 17.08 8.90
N LYS A 59 11.94 17.53 8.26
CA LYS A 59 13.28 16.94 8.41
C LYS A 59 13.69 16.85 9.89
N GLY A 60 14.11 15.66 10.32
CA GLY A 60 14.47 15.35 11.71
C GLY A 60 13.26 15.08 12.62
N LYS A 61 12.06 14.95 12.02
CA LYS A 61 10.80 14.60 12.68
C LYS A 61 10.11 13.44 11.94
N GLU A 62 10.91 12.53 11.38
CA GLU A 62 10.43 11.36 10.65
C GLU A 62 9.56 10.48 11.57
N GLY A 63 8.32 10.23 11.16
CA GLY A 63 7.29 9.53 11.94
C GLY A 63 6.26 10.43 12.63
N LEU A 64 6.38 11.76 12.48
CA LEU A 64 5.46 12.71 13.13
C LEU A 64 4.01 12.53 12.61
N ALA A 65 3.80 12.32 11.32
CA ALA A 65 2.47 12.08 10.75
C ALA A 65 1.80 10.84 11.38
N SER A 66 2.56 9.76 11.57
CA SER A 66 2.07 8.54 12.21
C SER A 66 1.76 8.75 13.68
N LEU A 67 2.61 9.47 14.41
CA LEU A 67 2.38 9.77 15.83
C LEU A 67 1.17 10.68 16.03
N VAL A 68 0.95 11.67 15.14
CA VAL A 68 -0.25 12.52 15.17
C VAL A 68 -1.50 11.70 14.91
N ALA A 69 -1.49 10.82 13.91
CA ALA A 69 -2.64 9.96 13.61
C ALA A 69 -2.96 9.00 14.77
N ALA A 70 -1.93 8.42 15.39
CA ALA A 70 -2.08 7.59 16.59
C ALA A 70 -2.70 8.38 17.75
N LEU A 71 -2.20 9.59 18.03
CA LEU A 71 -2.74 10.46 19.07
C LEU A 71 -4.18 10.89 18.81
N LEU A 72 -4.56 11.12 17.56
CA LEU A 72 -5.96 11.40 17.23
C LEU A 72 -6.84 10.17 17.49
N ALA A 73 -6.42 8.98 17.11
CA ALA A 73 -7.25 7.78 17.26
C ALA A 73 -7.23 7.17 18.68
N GLU A 74 -6.09 7.30 19.39
CA GLU A 74 -5.81 6.54 20.63
C GLU A 74 -5.34 7.43 21.80
N GLY A 75 -5.37 8.76 21.64
CA GLY A 75 -5.03 9.73 22.68
C GLY A 75 -6.25 10.39 23.34
N GLY A 76 -7.44 9.98 22.96
CA GLY A 76 -8.68 10.56 23.46
C GLY A 76 -8.95 11.99 22.95
N SER A 77 -10.05 12.57 23.42
CA SER A 77 -10.44 13.94 23.14
C SER A 77 -10.08 14.87 24.30
N ARG A 78 -10.36 16.15 24.17
CA ARG A 78 -10.16 17.11 25.26
C ARG A 78 -11.00 16.78 26.51
N THR A 79 -12.19 16.18 26.31
CA THR A 79 -13.15 15.90 27.39
C THR A 79 -13.17 14.45 27.83
N ARG A 80 -12.64 13.51 27.02
CA ARG A 80 -12.66 12.07 27.29
C ARG A 80 -11.28 11.45 27.11
N THR A 81 -10.94 10.52 27.96
CA THR A 81 -9.78 9.65 27.80
C THR A 81 -10.02 8.64 26.67
N TYR A 82 -8.96 8.01 26.20
CA TYR A 82 -9.05 6.91 25.21
C TYR A 82 -9.87 5.73 25.75
N ALA A 83 -9.70 5.40 27.04
CA ALA A 83 -10.49 4.34 27.70
C ALA A 83 -11.99 4.65 27.69
N GLU A 84 -12.38 5.87 28.06
CA GLU A 84 -13.81 6.28 28.05
C GLU A 84 -14.42 6.25 26.64
N ILE A 85 -13.62 6.57 25.61
CA ILE A 85 -14.06 6.47 24.20
C ILE A 85 -14.23 5.01 23.79
N THR A 86 -13.29 4.16 24.15
CA THR A 86 -13.33 2.71 23.85
C THR A 86 -14.51 2.05 24.55
N ASP A 87 -14.73 2.36 25.81
CA ASP A 87 -15.87 1.87 26.59
C ASP A 87 -17.22 2.33 25.99
N ALA A 88 -17.27 3.57 25.48
CA ALA A 88 -18.47 4.07 24.81
C ALA A 88 -18.72 3.40 23.44
N MET A 89 -17.66 3.01 22.73
CA MET A 89 -17.74 2.30 21.43
C MET A 89 -18.10 0.81 21.59
N TYR A 90 -17.67 0.18 22.68
CA TYR A 90 -17.82 -1.26 22.90
C TYR A 90 -19.26 -1.78 22.76
N PRO A 91 -20.28 -1.20 23.44
CA PRO A 91 -21.66 -1.68 23.31
C PRO A 91 -22.30 -1.42 21.94
N MET A 92 -21.68 -0.57 21.10
CA MET A 92 -22.11 -0.32 19.73
C MET A 92 -21.50 -1.33 18.74
N ALA A 93 -20.66 -2.26 19.21
CA ALA A 93 -19.90 -3.21 18.38
C ALA A 93 -19.15 -2.50 17.23
N THR A 94 -18.53 -1.37 17.54
CA THR A 94 -17.83 -0.52 16.55
C THR A 94 -16.39 -0.27 16.97
N SER A 95 -15.58 0.14 16.02
CA SER A 95 -14.18 0.52 16.23
C SER A 95 -13.84 1.74 15.38
N PHE A 96 -12.72 2.35 15.71
CA PHE A 96 -12.14 3.45 14.96
C PHE A 96 -10.66 3.13 14.74
N SER A 97 -10.20 3.17 13.50
CA SER A 97 -8.84 2.81 13.13
C SER A 97 -8.21 3.92 12.29
N TRP A 98 -6.89 3.87 12.19
CA TRP A 98 -6.13 4.83 11.42
C TRP A 98 -5.07 4.13 10.55
N GLN A 99 -4.72 4.78 9.44
CA GLN A 99 -3.65 4.35 8.54
C GLN A 99 -2.94 5.59 8.00
N VAL A 100 -1.61 5.57 8.01
CA VAL A 100 -0.76 6.61 7.41
C VAL A 100 0.10 6.00 6.34
N ASP A 101 0.08 6.58 5.15
CA ASP A 101 1.05 6.34 4.11
C ASP A 101 1.76 7.65 3.71
N LYS A 102 2.45 7.68 2.59
CA LYS A 102 3.23 8.85 2.17
C LYS A 102 2.39 10.09 1.95
N GLU A 103 1.26 9.97 1.28
CA GLU A 103 0.44 11.12 0.88
C GLU A 103 -0.93 11.18 1.55
N MET A 104 -1.31 10.15 2.30
CA MET A 104 -2.63 10.02 2.89
C MET A 104 -2.58 9.58 4.34
N THR A 105 -3.46 10.18 5.15
CA THR A 105 -3.87 9.67 6.45
C THR A 105 -5.36 9.42 6.41
N VAL A 106 -5.81 8.21 6.71
CA VAL A 106 -7.22 7.86 6.75
C VAL A 106 -7.62 7.33 8.12
N PHE A 107 -8.75 7.82 8.61
CA PHE A 107 -9.44 7.29 9.78
C PHE A 107 -10.69 6.57 9.30
N SER A 108 -10.88 5.34 9.72
CA SER A 108 -11.97 4.49 9.26
C SER A 108 -12.68 3.77 10.40
N GLY A 109 -13.94 3.47 10.17
CA GLY A 109 -14.76 2.70 11.08
C GLY A 109 -16.13 2.41 10.50
N THR A 110 -16.85 1.48 11.13
CA THR A 110 -18.20 1.10 10.71
C THR A 110 -19.08 0.98 11.94
N THR A 111 -20.31 1.48 11.84
CA THR A 111 -21.32 1.38 12.89
C THR A 111 -22.67 0.98 12.32
N HIS A 112 -23.57 0.46 13.17
CA HIS A 112 -24.98 0.27 12.82
C HIS A 112 -25.70 1.62 12.77
N VAL A 113 -26.69 1.78 11.89
CA VAL A 113 -27.44 3.03 11.71
C VAL A 113 -28.10 3.52 13.01
N ASP A 114 -28.54 2.62 13.89
CA ASP A 114 -29.11 2.96 15.18
C ASP A 114 -28.13 3.65 16.15
N ASN A 115 -26.83 3.45 15.93
CA ASN A 115 -25.77 4.04 16.73
C ASN A 115 -25.09 5.23 16.04
N LEU A 116 -25.54 5.60 14.84
CA LEU A 116 -24.88 6.56 13.96
C LEU A 116 -24.55 7.89 14.67
N ASP A 117 -25.53 8.48 15.33
CA ASP A 117 -25.36 9.78 16.00
C ASP A 117 -24.35 9.69 17.16
N LYS A 118 -24.43 8.62 17.96
CA LYS A 118 -23.54 8.40 19.11
C LYS A 118 -22.11 8.15 18.64
N TYR A 119 -21.96 7.28 17.64
CA TYR A 119 -20.67 6.96 17.06
C TYR A 119 -20.03 8.19 16.40
N TYR A 120 -20.78 8.91 15.59
CA TYR A 120 -20.28 10.11 14.93
C TYR A 120 -19.89 11.20 15.94
N ALA A 121 -20.62 11.35 17.04
CA ALA A 121 -20.25 12.28 18.10
C ALA A 121 -18.85 12.00 18.66
N LEU A 122 -18.49 10.71 18.87
CA LEU A 122 -17.16 10.30 19.31
C LEU A 122 -16.09 10.57 18.22
N VAL A 123 -16.35 10.18 16.96
CA VAL A 123 -15.44 10.42 15.84
C VAL A 123 -15.17 11.93 15.66
N ARG A 124 -16.23 12.74 15.70
CA ARG A 124 -16.11 14.19 15.62
C ARG A 124 -15.27 14.76 16.75
N GLU A 125 -15.49 14.30 17.99
CA GLU A 125 -14.78 14.76 19.17
C GLU A 125 -13.29 14.43 19.08
N ILE A 126 -12.94 13.21 18.69
CA ILE A 126 -11.56 12.75 18.49
C ILE A 126 -10.83 13.60 17.43
N LEU A 127 -11.47 13.82 16.29
CA LEU A 127 -10.80 14.45 15.14
C LEU A 127 -10.78 15.98 15.19
N LEU A 128 -11.79 16.62 15.82
CA LEU A 128 -11.92 18.09 15.84
C LEU A 128 -11.57 18.73 17.19
N ASP A 129 -11.52 17.95 18.26
CA ASP A 129 -11.19 18.42 19.61
C ASP A 129 -10.28 17.42 20.35
N PRO A 130 -9.11 17.06 19.73
CA PRO A 130 -8.21 16.07 20.30
C PRO A 130 -7.62 16.50 21.63
N GLY A 131 -7.36 15.55 22.51
CA GLY A 131 -6.84 15.79 23.85
C GLY A 131 -5.40 16.28 23.86
N PHE A 132 -4.55 15.67 23.04
CA PHE A 132 -3.09 15.91 23.00
C PHE A 132 -2.49 16.06 24.41
N ARG A 133 -2.74 15.05 25.28
CA ARG A 133 -2.22 14.98 26.64
C ARG A 133 -0.78 14.50 26.63
N GLU A 134 0.03 14.98 27.55
CA GLU A 134 1.45 14.58 27.67
C GLU A 134 1.60 13.07 27.95
N ASP A 135 0.72 12.50 28.79
CA ASP A 135 0.78 11.07 29.13
C ASP A 135 0.48 10.18 27.91
N ASP A 136 -0.56 10.52 27.14
CA ASP A 136 -0.90 9.79 25.91
C ASP A 136 0.21 9.96 24.84
N PHE A 137 0.79 11.16 24.74
CA PHE A 137 1.93 11.41 23.87
C PHE A 137 3.15 10.58 24.28
N GLY A 138 3.47 10.52 25.56
CA GLY A 138 4.55 9.70 26.08
C GLY A 138 4.34 8.22 25.76
N ARG A 139 3.16 7.70 26.06
CA ARG A 139 2.78 6.31 25.80
C ARG A 139 2.89 5.95 24.32
N LEU A 140 2.24 6.68 23.42
CA LEU A 140 2.21 6.38 21.99
C LEU A 140 3.57 6.58 21.31
N LYS A 141 4.37 7.55 21.77
CA LYS A 141 5.76 7.72 21.34
C LYS A 141 6.61 6.51 21.74
N GLU A 142 6.49 6.03 22.97
CA GLU A 142 7.17 4.82 23.42
C GLU A 142 6.73 3.58 22.67
N GLU A 143 5.45 3.43 22.39
CA GLU A 143 4.93 2.32 21.58
C GLU A 143 5.51 2.34 20.16
N ALA A 144 5.62 3.52 19.52
CA ALA A 144 6.26 3.65 18.20
C ALA A 144 7.74 3.30 18.24
N ILE A 145 8.49 3.74 19.27
CA ILE A 145 9.90 3.38 19.46
C ILE A 145 10.04 1.87 19.70
N ASN A 146 9.19 1.29 20.54
CA ASN A 146 9.19 -0.15 20.82
C ASN A 146 8.83 -0.98 19.58
N TYR A 147 7.90 -0.52 18.75
CA TYR A 147 7.63 -1.16 17.46
C TYR A 147 8.90 -1.23 16.60
N LEU A 148 9.63 -0.12 16.44
CA LEU A 148 10.85 -0.08 15.65
C LEU A 148 11.95 -0.98 16.24
N LYS A 149 12.19 -0.89 17.55
CA LYS A 149 13.28 -1.62 18.23
C LYS A 149 13.00 -3.12 18.36
N ASN A 150 11.80 -3.48 18.79
CA ASN A 150 11.48 -4.85 19.22
C ASN A 150 10.68 -5.63 18.17
N SER A 151 9.63 -5.03 17.58
CA SER A 151 8.78 -5.75 16.63
C SER A 151 9.43 -5.81 15.25
N LEU A 152 9.87 -4.68 14.71
CA LEU A 152 10.42 -4.61 13.36
C LEU A 152 11.84 -5.16 13.31
N ARG A 153 12.77 -4.60 14.11
CA ARG A 153 14.17 -5.05 14.14
C ARG A 153 14.33 -6.41 14.81
N GLY A 154 13.55 -6.69 15.87
CA GLY A 154 13.68 -7.88 16.73
C GLY A 154 12.87 -9.09 16.29
N GLY A 155 11.73 -8.93 15.62
CA GLY A 155 10.73 -9.98 15.47
C GLY A 155 10.47 -10.49 14.06
N ASN A 156 10.81 -9.73 13.01
CA ASN A 156 10.29 -10.04 11.68
C ASN A 156 11.26 -9.70 10.54
N ASP A 157 12.01 -10.70 10.06
CA ASP A 157 12.99 -10.54 8.98
C ASP A 157 12.36 -10.10 7.66
N GLU A 158 11.16 -10.60 7.34
CA GLU A 158 10.45 -10.27 6.11
C GLU A 158 10.02 -8.79 6.11
N GLU A 159 9.34 -8.33 7.16
CA GLU A 159 8.90 -6.94 7.25
C GLU A 159 10.09 -5.96 7.35
N LEU A 160 11.13 -6.34 8.08
CA LEU A 160 12.36 -5.55 8.15
C LEU A 160 13.01 -5.39 6.77
N GLY A 161 13.10 -6.48 6.00
CA GLY A 161 13.66 -6.46 4.65
C GLY A 161 12.85 -5.55 3.70
N LYS A 162 11.53 -5.57 3.79
CA LYS A 162 10.65 -4.69 3.01
C LYS A 162 10.84 -3.22 3.36
N GLU A 163 10.86 -2.87 4.63
CA GLU A 163 11.03 -1.48 5.08
C GLU A 163 12.43 -0.94 4.71
N VAL A 164 13.46 -1.77 4.80
CA VAL A 164 14.81 -1.43 4.32
C VAL A 164 14.79 -1.19 2.81
N LEU A 165 14.14 -2.07 2.03
CA LEU A 165 13.99 -1.88 0.59
C LEU A 165 13.33 -0.53 0.27
N TYR A 166 12.25 -0.17 0.96
CA TYR A 166 11.55 1.10 0.73
C TYR A 166 12.44 2.31 1.01
N SER A 167 13.25 2.26 2.05
CA SER A 167 14.21 3.32 2.35
C SER A 167 15.36 3.41 1.33
N MET A 168 15.72 2.30 0.69
CA MET A 168 16.73 2.27 -0.38
C MET A 168 16.18 2.79 -1.73
N ILE A 169 14.91 2.56 -2.02
CA ILE A 169 14.28 2.97 -3.29
C ILE A 169 14.23 4.48 -3.42
N TYR A 170 13.95 5.19 -2.32
CA TYR A 170 13.88 6.63 -2.30
C TYR A 170 15.06 7.23 -1.54
N PRO A 171 15.86 8.12 -2.14
CA PRO A 171 16.97 8.77 -1.42
C PRO A 171 16.44 9.58 -0.23
N GLY A 172 17.26 9.77 0.81
CA GLY A 172 16.86 10.45 2.04
C GLY A 172 16.37 11.90 1.89
N SER A 173 16.68 12.57 0.77
CA SER A 173 16.13 13.89 0.43
C SER A 173 14.76 13.82 -0.25
N HIS A 174 14.32 12.63 -0.70
CA HIS A 174 13.02 12.46 -1.31
C HIS A 174 11.93 12.45 -0.24
N PRO A 175 10.73 13.03 -0.48
CA PRO A 175 9.64 13.02 0.50
C PRO A 175 9.23 11.64 1.00
N TYR A 176 9.49 10.58 0.23
CA TYR A 176 9.23 9.20 0.63
C TYR A 176 10.46 8.49 1.23
N GLY A 177 11.58 9.19 1.40
CA GLY A 177 12.89 8.62 1.75
C GLY A 177 13.06 8.16 3.20
N HIS A 178 12.00 8.06 3.98
CA HIS A 178 12.01 7.53 5.34
C HIS A 178 10.83 6.59 5.58
N GLN A 179 10.92 5.76 6.59
CA GLN A 179 9.87 4.82 6.98
C GLN A 179 8.68 5.57 7.61
N ASN A 180 7.43 5.11 7.37
CA ASN A 180 6.23 5.82 7.83
C ASN A 180 6.14 5.96 9.36
N SER A 181 6.58 4.94 10.10
CA SER A 181 6.64 5.00 11.57
C SER A 181 7.85 5.79 12.10
N GLY A 182 8.71 6.27 11.21
CA GLY A 182 9.83 7.15 11.53
C GLY A 182 11.14 6.46 11.83
N ALA A 183 11.97 7.15 12.62
CA ALA A 183 13.25 6.69 13.11
C ALA A 183 13.33 6.93 14.63
N VAL A 184 14.04 6.05 15.34
CA VAL A 184 14.13 6.09 16.81
C VAL A 184 14.64 7.44 17.30
N GLY A 185 15.76 7.92 16.76
CA GLY A 185 16.35 9.19 17.18
C GLY A 185 15.52 10.43 16.82
N ALA A 186 14.64 10.33 15.80
CA ALA A 186 13.67 11.39 15.48
C ALA A 186 12.52 11.38 16.50
N LEU A 187 11.94 10.20 16.76
CA LEU A 187 10.85 10.03 17.74
C LEU A 187 11.27 10.47 19.15
N GLU A 188 12.47 10.10 19.60
CA GLU A 188 12.97 10.49 20.92
C GLU A 188 13.00 12.02 21.14
N LYS A 189 13.27 12.78 20.08
CA LYS A 189 13.34 14.25 20.10
C LYS A 189 12.00 14.97 19.89
N MET A 190 10.94 14.24 19.52
CA MET A 190 9.62 14.82 19.30
C MET A 190 8.99 15.32 20.57
N THR A 191 8.28 16.42 20.47
CA THR A 191 7.53 17.07 21.55
C THR A 191 6.04 17.13 21.21
N ILE A 192 5.21 17.30 22.23
CA ILE A 192 3.76 17.49 22.03
C ILE A 192 3.45 18.77 21.22
N LYS A 193 4.37 19.77 21.26
CA LYS A 193 4.24 20.95 20.41
C LYS A 193 4.37 20.60 18.92
N ASP A 194 5.29 19.71 18.55
CA ASP A 194 5.44 19.26 17.16
C ASP A 194 4.14 18.61 16.66
N VAL A 195 3.48 17.80 17.51
CA VAL A 195 2.19 17.16 17.21
C VAL A 195 1.11 18.22 16.96
N ARG A 196 0.97 19.20 17.83
CA ARG A 196 -0.02 20.28 17.70
C ARG A 196 0.21 21.12 16.45
N ASP A 197 1.47 21.49 16.18
CA ASP A 197 1.84 22.27 15.01
C ASP A 197 1.54 21.49 13.71
N PHE A 198 1.88 20.18 13.66
CA PHE A 198 1.60 19.34 12.51
C PHE A 198 0.09 19.17 12.27
N TYR A 199 -0.68 18.96 13.34
CA TYR A 199 -2.15 18.87 13.25
C TYR A 199 -2.74 20.15 12.67
N GLN A 200 -2.38 21.31 13.19
CA GLN A 200 -2.87 22.61 12.73
C GLN A 200 -2.52 22.90 11.27
N ALA A 201 -1.32 22.50 10.85
CA ALA A 201 -0.83 22.77 9.49
C ALA A 201 -1.45 21.84 8.44
N ASN A 202 -1.71 20.57 8.79
CA ASN A 202 -2.01 19.52 7.82
C ASN A 202 -3.47 18.99 7.88
N TYR A 203 -4.10 19.01 9.05
CA TYR A 203 -5.49 18.57 9.20
C TYR A 203 -6.43 19.74 8.92
N THR A 204 -6.62 20.03 7.64
CA THR A 204 -7.30 21.25 7.16
C THR A 204 -8.40 20.89 6.18
N GLN A 205 -9.33 21.84 5.93
CA GLN A 205 -10.41 21.68 4.96
C GLN A 205 -9.87 21.38 3.54
N ALA A 206 -8.73 22.00 3.18
CA ALA A 206 -8.12 21.81 1.86
C ALA A 206 -7.58 20.39 1.63
N ASN A 207 -7.25 19.66 2.70
CA ASN A 207 -6.74 18.29 2.65
C ASN A 207 -7.80 17.23 2.94
N LEU A 208 -9.01 17.63 3.37
CA LEU A 208 -10.07 16.72 3.80
C LEU A 208 -10.80 16.08 2.62
N VAL A 209 -11.01 14.77 2.70
CA VAL A 209 -11.96 14.02 1.86
C VAL A 209 -12.85 13.16 2.76
N ILE A 210 -14.16 13.33 2.68
CA ILE A 210 -15.14 12.61 3.47
C ILE A 210 -15.68 11.43 2.67
N GLY A 211 -15.50 10.22 3.15
CA GLY A 211 -16.05 9.00 2.60
C GLY A 211 -17.19 8.45 3.48
N LEU A 212 -18.35 8.16 2.88
CA LEU A 212 -19.49 7.54 3.55
C LEU A 212 -20.10 6.46 2.64
N ALA A 213 -20.40 5.31 3.21
CA ALA A 213 -21.17 4.27 2.54
C ALA A 213 -22.21 3.68 3.49
N GLY A 214 -23.38 3.28 2.95
CA GLY A 214 -24.43 2.60 3.71
C GLY A 214 -25.73 3.35 3.82
N GLY A 215 -26.54 2.98 4.82
CA GLY A 215 -27.93 3.46 5.01
C GLY A 215 -28.06 4.72 5.85
N TYR A 216 -27.14 5.64 5.76
CA TYR A 216 -27.19 6.90 6.48
C TYR A 216 -28.32 7.84 5.98
N PRO A 217 -28.89 8.71 6.86
CA PRO A 217 -29.88 9.70 6.45
C PRO A 217 -29.33 10.68 5.39
N ALA A 218 -30.14 11.09 4.45
CA ALA A 218 -29.75 11.99 3.34
C ALA A 218 -29.14 13.33 3.80
N THR A 219 -29.47 13.78 5.00
CA THR A 219 -28.96 15.02 5.62
C THR A 219 -27.62 14.83 6.34
N PHE A 220 -27.21 13.59 6.59
CA PHE A 220 -26.03 13.29 7.39
C PHE A 220 -24.71 13.79 6.79
N PRO A 221 -24.46 13.69 5.46
CA PRO A 221 -23.27 14.29 4.86
C PRO A 221 -23.11 15.79 5.14
N ASN A 222 -24.22 16.55 5.08
CA ASN A 222 -24.21 17.99 5.36
C ASN A 222 -23.85 18.28 6.84
N THR A 223 -24.24 17.40 7.76
CA THR A 223 -23.87 17.50 9.17
C THR A 223 -22.37 17.36 9.35
N ILE A 224 -21.76 16.37 8.70
CA ILE A 224 -20.30 16.15 8.75
C ILE A 224 -19.58 17.34 8.11
N GLU A 225 -19.98 17.78 6.93
CA GLU A 225 -19.37 18.92 6.24
C GLU A 225 -19.38 20.19 7.09
N LYS A 226 -20.53 20.48 7.76
CA LYS A 226 -20.67 21.62 8.65
C LYS A 226 -19.74 21.52 9.87
N ASP A 227 -19.58 20.34 10.46
CA ASP A 227 -18.71 20.16 11.61
C ASP A 227 -17.23 20.29 11.21
N PHE A 228 -16.81 19.65 10.12
CA PHE A 228 -15.43 19.73 9.63
C PHE A 228 -15.08 21.09 9.01
N ALA A 229 -16.05 21.93 8.67
CA ALA A 229 -15.81 23.33 8.30
C ALA A 229 -15.21 24.18 9.44
N LYS A 230 -15.13 23.64 10.67
CA LYS A 230 -14.42 24.26 11.80
C LYS A 230 -12.91 24.13 11.72
N LEU A 231 -12.41 23.16 10.92
CA LEU A 231 -10.98 23.04 10.66
C LEU A 231 -10.44 24.28 9.94
N PRO A 232 -9.13 24.61 10.09
CA PRO A 232 -8.48 25.66 9.31
C PRO A 232 -8.70 25.43 7.81
N LYS A 233 -8.84 26.50 7.03
CA LYS A 233 -8.96 26.37 5.56
C LYS A 233 -7.74 25.68 4.96
N GLY A 234 -6.54 26.11 5.37
CA GLY A 234 -5.26 25.51 4.96
C GLY A 234 -4.94 25.64 3.47
N GLN A 235 -3.90 24.96 3.07
CA GLN A 235 -3.50 24.77 1.68
C GLN A 235 -3.44 23.27 1.35
N ALA A 236 -3.78 22.91 0.12
CA ALA A 236 -3.78 21.50 -0.31
C ALA A 236 -2.34 20.97 -0.43
N VAL A 237 -1.98 20.02 0.43
CA VAL A 237 -0.68 19.32 0.36
C VAL A 237 -0.60 18.46 -0.89
N SER A 238 -1.71 17.91 -1.37
CA SER A 238 -1.81 17.14 -2.61
C SER A 238 -1.36 17.90 -3.86
N ALA A 239 -1.30 19.24 -3.83
CA ALA A 239 -0.76 20.05 -4.91
C ALA A 239 0.78 20.02 -4.98
N ARG A 240 1.46 19.47 -3.97
CA ARG A 240 2.92 19.38 -3.93
C ARG A 240 3.43 18.42 -5.00
N VAL A 241 4.39 18.86 -5.80
CA VAL A 241 5.08 18.01 -6.77
C VAL A 241 6.01 17.06 -6.03
N VAL A 242 5.91 15.78 -6.34
CA VAL A 242 6.86 14.75 -5.86
C VAL A 242 7.84 14.47 -6.99
N ALA A 243 9.13 14.70 -6.73
CA ALA A 243 10.18 14.39 -7.70
C ALA A 243 10.28 12.88 -7.91
N ALA A 244 10.60 12.48 -9.15
CA ALA A 244 10.89 11.08 -9.43
C ALA A 244 12.15 10.63 -8.65
N ALA A 245 12.09 9.45 -8.07
CA ALA A 245 13.27 8.86 -7.44
C ALA A 245 14.27 8.41 -8.52
N GLN A 246 15.55 8.60 -8.24
CA GLN A 246 16.61 8.12 -9.10
C GLN A 246 17.16 6.78 -8.57
N ALA A 247 17.40 5.85 -9.47
CA ALA A 247 17.88 4.51 -9.12
C ALA A 247 19.03 4.06 -10.05
N PRO A 248 20.18 4.76 -10.05
CA PRO A 248 21.31 4.39 -10.92
C PRO A 248 22.02 3.14 -10.36
N GLY A 249 22.15 2.12 -11.17
CA GLY A 249 22.85 0.87 -10.86
C GLY A 249 22.14 0.02 -9.79
N THR A 250 22.59 -1.23 -9.65
CA THR A 250 22.12 -2.15 -8.60
C THR A 250 22.85 -1.85 -7.29
N GLN A 251 22.10 -1.80 -6.18
CA GLN A 251 22.63 -1.65 -4.83
C GLN A 251 22.07 -2.72 -3.91
N ILE A 252 22.92 -3.25 -3.05
CA ILE A 252 22.56 -4.30 -2.09
C ILE A 252 22.83 -3.79 -0.68
N GLN A 253 21.85 -3.85 0.20
CA GLN A 253 22.04 -3.64 1.63
C GLN A 253 21.73 -4.93 2.38
N ILE A 254 22.72 -5.43 3.10
CA ILE A 254 22.59 -6.62 3.93
C ILE A 254 22.46 -6.18 5.38
N VAL A 255 21.34 -6.46 5.98
CA VAL A 255 21.12 -6.24 7.42
C VAL A 255 21.62 -7.45 8.17
N GLN A 256 22.65 -7.25 8.98
CA GLN A 256 23.19 -8.27 9.85
C GLN A 256 22.35 -8.39 11.11
N ARG A 257 21.72 -9.55 11.28
CA ARG A 257 20.85 -9.85 12.41
C ARG A 257 21.03 -11.31 12.84
N GLU A 258 21.02 -11.54 14.15
CA GLU A 258 20.93 -12.91 14.67
C GLU A 258 19.54 -13.48 14.35
N THR A 259 19.48 -14.38 13.39
CA THR A 259 18.25 -14.97 12.87
C THR A 259 18.48 -16.39 12.36
N ARG A 260 17.38 -17.13 12.18
CA ARG A 260 17.37 -18.50 11.64
C ARG A 260 17.06 -18.55 10.14
N SER A 261 16.86 -17.40 9.50
CA SER A 261 16.44 -17.32 8.10
C SER A 261 17.21 -16.25 7.34
N THR A 262 17.10 -16.28 6.02
CA THR A 262 17.46 -15.18 5.13
C THR A 262 16.20 -14.69 4.43
N ALA A 263 15.87 -13.43 4.59
CA ALA A 263 14.78 -12.76 3.87
C ALA A 263 15.37 -11.88 2.76
N VAL A 264 14.75 -11.86 1.59
CA VAL A 264 15.18 -11.06 0.44
C VAL A 264 14.02 -10.23 -0.08
N SER A 265 14.23 -8.92 -0.21
CA SER A 265 13.31 -7.99 -0.84
C SER A 265 14.04 -7.19 -1.89
N LEU A 266 13.49 -7.08 -3.10
CA LEU A 266 14.14 -6.38 -4.20
C LEU A 266 13.13 -5.57 -5.01
N GLY A 267 13.57 -4.47 -5.62
CA GLY A 267 12.69 -3.59 -6.38
C GLY A 267 13.35 -2.28 -6.79
N PHE A 268 12.56 -1.42 -7.38
CA PHE A 268 12.98 -0.10 -7.86
C PHE A 268 11.76 0.84 -7.94
N PRO A 269 11.98 2.17 -8.01
CA PRO A 269 10.87 3.11 -8.20
C PRO A 269 10.30 2.97 -9.61
N ILE A 270 8.98 2.93 -9.72
CA ILE A 270 8.27 2.89 -11.01
C ILE A 270 7.40 4.14 -11.14
N ASN A 271 7.52 4.83 -12.28
CA ASN A 271 6.77 6.05 -12.54
C ASN A 271 5.45 5.72 -13.27
N VAL A 272 4.64 4.86 -12.66
CA VAL A 272 3.33 4.44 -13.15
C VAL A 272 2.37 4.36 -11.98
N THR A 273 1.20 4.98 -12.13
CA THR A 273 0.11 4.96 -11.17
C THR A 273 -1.18 4.47 -11.83
N ARG A 274 -2.23 4.24 -11.08
CA ARG A 274 -3.55 3.85 -11.64
C ARG A 274 -4.13 4.85 -12.66
N ALA A 275 -3.62 6.10 -12.68
CA ALA A 275 -3.97 7.10 -13.67
C ALA A 275 -3.34 6.87 -15.05
N ASP A 276 -2.28 6.07 -15.11
CA ASP A 276 -1.50 5.85 -16.32
C ASP A 276 -2.11 4.74 -17.19
N LYS A 277 -2.08 4.96 -18.51
CA LYS A 277 -2.64 4.02 -19.49
C LYS A 277 -2.03 2.61 -19.43
N ASP A 278 -0.77 2.49 -19.00
CA ASP A 278 -0.03 1.23 -18.97
C ASP A 278 -0.14 0.50 -17.61
N TRP A 279 -0.78 1.13 -16.61
CA TRP A 279 -0.98 0.50 -15.31
C TRP A 279 -1.76 -0.82 -15.39
N PRO A 280 -2.86 -0.96 -16.18
CA PRO A 280 -3.57 -2.25 -16.30
C PRO A 280 -2.70 -3.36 -16.88
N ALA A 281 -1.78 -3.05 -17.80
CA ALA A 281 -0.83 -4.01 -18.34
C ALA A 281 0.14 -4.50 -17.24
N LEU A 282 0.69 -3.58 -16.45
CA LEU A 282 1.57 -3.92 -15.33
C LEU A 282 0.82 -4.64 -14.20
N ALA A 283 -0.46 -4.36 -13.98
CA ALA A 283 -1.29 -5.10 -13.03
C ALA A 283 -1.44 -6.58 -13.46
N VAL A 284 -1.58 -6.86 -14.75
CA VAL A 284 -1.56 -8.22 -15.28
C VAL A 284 -0.19 -8.88 -15.04
N VAL A 285 0.90 -8.16 -15.31
CA VAL A 285 2.27 -8.68 -15.06
C VAL A 285 2.47 -9.03 -13.58
N ALA A 286 2.13 -8.13 -12.67
CA ALA A 286 2.28 -8.35 -11.24
C ALA A 286 1.42 -9.54 -10.75
N SER A 287 0.19 -9.65 -11.24
CA SER A 287 -0.69 -10.77 -10.93
C SER A 287 -0.13 -12.11 -11.43
N TYR A 288 0.36 -12.16 -12.67
CA TYR A 288 1.01 -13.35 -13.22
C TYR A 288 2.27 -13.72 -12.44
N PHE A 289 3.16 -12.75 -12.25
CA PHE A 289 4.50 -13.02 -11.75
C PHE A 289 4.51 -13.33 -10.26
N GLY A 290 3.70 -12.63 -9.45
CA GLY A 290 3.74 -12.80 -8.01
C GLY A 290 2.45 -12.44 -7.27
N GLN A 291 1.27 -12.84 -7.77
CA GLN A 291 0.00 -12.59 -7.08
C GLN A 291 0.03 -13.06 -5.63
N HIS A 292 -0.28 -12.16 -4.72
CA HIS A 292 -0.21 -12.42 -3.29
C HIS A 292 -1.06 -13.62 -2.87
N ARG A 293 -0.42 -14.59 -2.19
CA ARG A 293 -1.02 -15.83 -1.69
C ARG A 293 -1.80 -16.65 -2.73
N SER A 294 -1.43 -16.50 -4.00
CA SER A 294 -1.97 -17.33 -5.09
C SER A 294 -0.96 -18.39 -5.50
N SER A 295 -1.34 -19.66 -5.38
CA SER A 295 -0.53 -20.78 -5.85
C SER A 295 -0.30 -20.78 -7.37
N ASN A 296 -1.14 -20.05 -8.12
CA ASN A 296 -1.02 -19.94 -9.57
C ASN A 296 -0.02 -18.88 -10.00
N SER A 297 0.59 -18.11 -9.07
CA SER A 297 1.61 -17.14 -9.46
C SER A 297 2.91 -17.82 -9.89
N TYR A 298 3.57 -17.22 -10.87
CA TYR A 298 4.77 -17.77 -11.50
C TYR A 298 5.89 -18.02 -10.48
N LEU A 299 6.25 -17.00 -9.68
CA LEU A 299 7.32 -17.15 -8.67
C LEU A 299 7.00 -18.23 -7.63
N TYR A 300 5.76 -18.28 -7.17
CA TYR A 300 5.31 -19.32 -6.23
C TYR A 300 5.51 -20.72 -6.81
N GLY A 301 5.09 -20.94 -8.06
CA GLY A 301 5.31 -22.19 -8.76
C GLY A 301 6.80 -22.55 -8.89
N ARG A 302 7.66 -21.56 -9.17
CA ARG A 302 9.09 -21.78 -9.40
C ARG A 302 9.91 -21.99 -8.12
N LEU A 303 9.64 -21.20 -7.08
CA LEU A 303 10.46 -21.20 -5.85
C LEU A 303 9.86 -22.10 -4.77
N ARG A 304 8.55 -22.02 -4.57
CA ARG A 304 7.88 -22.78 -3.52
C ARG A 304 7.49 -24.18 -3.99
N GLU A 305 6.72 -24.34 -5.06
CA GLU A 305 6.20 -25.65 -5.45
C GLU A 305 7.30 -26.55 -6.05
N ALA A 306 8.03 -26.04 -7.04
CA ALA A 306 9.06 -26.84 -7.69
C ALA A 306 10.22 -27.17 -6.76
N ARG A 307 10.64 -26.20 -5.92
CA ARG A 307 11.86 -26.30 -5.11
C ARG A 307 11.64 -26.48 -3.61
N GLY A 308 10.51 -26.04 -3.09
CA GLY A 308 10.19 -26.16 -1.66
C GLY A 308 10.99 -25.19 -0.78
N LEU A 309 11.44 -24.05 -1.32
CA LEU A 309 12.36 -23.14 -0.64
C LEU A 309 11.72 -22.36 0.50
N ASN A 310 10.45 -21.98 0.37
CA ASN A 310 9.74 -21.15 1.35
C ASN A 310 8.21 -21.33 1.25
N TYR A 311 7.46 -20.37 1.81
CA TYR A 311 5.99 -20.39 1.83
C TYR A 311 5.33 -19.39 0.88
N GLY A 312 6.09 -18.69 0.03
CA GLY A 312 5.53 -17.80 -0.98
C GLY A 312 6.52 -16.72 -1.44
N ASP A 313 6.29 -16.25 -2.64
CA ASP A 313 7.09 -15.28 -3.34
C ASP A 313 6.14 -14.36 -4.10
N TYR A 314 6.30 -13.05 -3.93
CA TYR A 314 5.29 -12.07 -4.34
C TYR A 314 5.91 -10.95 -5.17
N ALA A 315 5.14 -10.38 -6.08
CA ALA A 315 5.52 -9.21 -6.85
C ALA A 315 4.37 -8.20 -6.93
N TYR A 316 4.70 -6.92 -6.82
CA TYR A 316 3.73 -5.83 -6.87
C TYR A 316 4.26 -4.67 -7.71
N ILE A 317 3.33 -3.88 -8.24
CA ILE A 317 3.59 -2.62 -8.96
C ILE A 317 3.15 -1.40 -8.16
N GLU A 318 2.67 -1.62 -6.95
CA GLU A 318 2.28 -0.59 -5.99
C GLU A 318 2.81 -0.97 -4.60
N TYR A 319 2.91 0.03 -3.73
CA TYR A 319 3.21 -0.21 -2.33
C TYR A 319 2.15 -1.11 -1.71
N PHE A 320 2.59 -2.17 -1.04
CA PHE A 320 1.74 -3.11 -0.33
C PHE A 320 2.33 -3.38 1.06
N PRO A 321 1.89 -2.63 2.10
CA PRO A 321 2.41 -2.83 3.45
C PRO A 321 1.83 -4.09 4.08
N ARG A 322 2.54 -4.61 5.09
CA ARG A 322 2.06 -5.67 5.98
C ARG A 322 1.53 -6.93 5.28
N GLY A 323 2.11 -7.28 4.13
CA GLY A 323 1.66 -8.42 3.32
C GLY A 323 1.63 -9.75 4.05
N MET A 324 2.39 -9.92 5.14
CA MET A 324 2.33 -11.12 5.99
C MET A 324 0.95 -11.31 6.63
N TYR A 325 0.27 -10.23 6.98
CA TYR A 325 -0.99 -10.24 7.73
C TYR A 325 -2.22 -9.99 6.86
N GLN A 326 -2.04 -9.60 5.60
CA GLN A 326 -3.13 -9.21 4.72
C GLN A 326 -3.14 -10.06 3.45
N PHE A 327 -4.34 -10.38 2.96
CA PHE A 327 -4.54 -11.10 1.70
C PHE A 327 -4.77 -10.15 0.51
N GLN A 328 -5.15 -8.92 0.79
CA GLN A 328 -5.48 -7.90 -0.20
C GLN A 328 -4.86 -6.56 0.21
N PRO A 329 -4.46 -5.70 -0.75
CA PRO A 329 -3.96 -4.37 -0.41
C PRO A 329 -5.07 -3.52 0.22
N ASP A 330 -4.71 -2.76 1.26
CA ASP A 330 -5.60 -1.75 1.80
C ASP A 330 -5.85 -0.66 0.75
N PRO A 331 -7.06 -0.13 0.64
CA PRO A 331 -7.28 1.11 -0.08
C PRO A 331 -6.70 2.31 0.69
N ASN A 332 -6.61 3.43 0.00
CA ASN A 332 -6.09 4.70 0.50
C ASN A 332 -4.59 4.68 0.84
N LEU A 333 -3.83 4.01 -0.04
CA LEU A 333 -2.37 4.02 -0.11
C LEU A 333 -1.90 4.70 -1.40
N GLY A 334 -2.68 5.68 -1.90
CA GLY A 334 -2.39 6.36 -3.15
C GLY A 334 -1.08 7.16 -3.08
N ARG A 335 -0.25 7.01 -4.10
CA ARG A 335 1.03 7.72 -4.25
C ARG A 335 1.18 8.27 -5.66
N LYS A 336 1.84 9.41 -5.79
CA LYS A 336 2.21 9.98 -7.09
C LYS A 336 3.36 9.24 -7.76
N GLN A 337 4.18 8.54 -6.99
CA GLN A 337 5.21 7.65 -7.48
C GLN A 337 5.11 6.31 -6.76
N GLN A 338 5.16 5.24 -7.52
CA GLN A 338 5.01 3.88 -7.02
C GLN A 338 6.33 3.09 -7.10
N ILE A 339 6.27 1.83 -6.72
CA ILE A 339 7.41 0.91 -6.71
C ILE A 339 7.02 -0.39 -7.40
N PHE A 340 7.96 -0.95 -8.17
CA PHE A 340 7.96 -2.37 -8.49
C PHE A 340 8.78 -3.10 -7.44
N GLN A 341 8.25 -4.20 -6.91
CA GLN A 341 8.92 -4.95 -5.87
C GLN A 341 8.64 -6.45 -5.95
N ILE A 342 9.61 -7.23 -5.51
CA ILE A 342 9.53 -8.67 -5.33
C ILE A 342 9.92 -8.99 -3.89
N TRP A 343 9.12 -9.82 -3.23
CA TRP A 343 9.41 -10.33 -1.89
C TRP A 343 9.59 -11.83 -1.94
N ILE A 344 10.74 -12.28 -1.46
CA ILE A 344 11.04 -13.69 -1.25
C ILE A 344 10.92 -13.95 0.24
N ARG A 345 9.92 -14.71 0.63
CA ARG A 345 9.73 -15.08 2.03
C ARG A 345 10.96 -15.78 2.59
N PRO A 346 11.19 -15.69 3.91
CA PRO A 346 12.39 -16.23 4.52
C PRO A 346 12.67 -17.68 4.15
N VAL A 347 13.92 -17.94 3.78
CA VAL A 347 14.47 -19.27 3.47
C VAL A 347 15.50 -19.65 4.51
N GLU A 348 15.91 -20.92 4.56
CA GLU A 348 17.07 -21.35 5.36
C GLU A 348 18.33 -20.57 4.94
N PRO A 349 19.18 -20.14 5.87
CA PRO A 349 20.29 -19.22 5.59
C PRO A 349 21.23 -19.69 4.48
N GLN A 350 21.50 -20.99 4.39
CA GLN A 350 22.36 -21.58 3.34
C GLN A 350 21.77 -21.44 1.94
N ASN A 351 20.45 -21.28 1.82
CA ASN A 351 19.74 -21.11 0.55
C ASN A 351 19.60 -19.64 0.12
N GLY A 352 20.01 -18.68 0.97
CA GLY A 352 19.82 -17.24 0.72
C GLY A 352 20.45 -16.75 -0.56
N HIS A 353 21.69 -17.19 -0.88
CA HIS A 353 22.37 -16.82 -2.13
C HIS A 353 21.71 -17.45 -3.36
N PHE A 354 21.32 -18.74 -3.26
CA PHE A 354 20.61 -19.41 -4.34
C PHE A 354 19.26 -18.75 -4.63
N VAL A 355 18.46 -18.44 -3.60
CA VAL A 355 17.13 -17.88 -3.82
C VAL A 355 17.18 -16.46 -4.41
N LEU A 356 18.18 -15.66 -4.01
CA LEU A 356 18.40 -14.36 -4.66
C LEU A 356 18.67 -14.51 -6.15
N ARG A 357 19.55 -15.45 -6.52
CA ARG A 357 19.84 -15.76 -7.93
C ARG A 357 18.62 -16.29 -8.66
N ALA A 358 17.85 -17.18 -8.05
CA ALA A 358 16.63 -17.73 -8.61
C ALA A 358 15.60 -16.63 -8.90
N ALA A 359 15.40 -15.69 -7.95
CA ALA A 359 14.50 -14.57 -8.16
C ALA A 359 14.94 -13.65 -9.31
N LEU A 360 16.22 -13.31 -9.39
CA LEU A 360 16.79 -12.50 -10.48
C LEU A 360 16.73 -13.24 -11.81
N TYR A 361 17.05 -14.54 -11.84
CA TYR A 361 16.97 -15.37 -13.03
C TYR A 361 15.56 -15.46 -13.60
N GLU A 362 14.56 -15.74 -12.75
CA GLU A 362 13.16 -15.81 -13.18
C GLU A 362 12.62 -14.43 -13.59
N TYR A 363 13.09 -13.37 -12.96
CA TYR A 363 12.77 -12.01 -13.36
C TYR A 363 13.38 -11.66 -14.73
N ASP A 364 14.63 -11.99 -14.98
CA ASP A 364 15.26 -11.77 -16.29
C ASP A 364 14.63 -12.61 -17.41
N LYS A 365 14.11 -13.81 -17.09
CA LYS A 365 13.28 -14.58 -18.03
C LYS A 365 12.02 -13.80 -18.41
N LEU A 366 11.32 -13.22 -17.43
CA LEU A 366 10.17 -12.38 -17.71
C LEU A 366 10.52 -11.17 -18.61
N LEU A 367 11.67 -10.52 -18.36
CA LEU A 367 12.10 -9.38 -19.18
C LEU A 367 12.43 -9.78 -20.61
N ARG A 368 13.07 -10.93 -20.79
CA ARG A 368 13.52 -11.45 -22.10
C ARG A 368 12.36 -12.01 -22.91
N ASP A 369 11.54 -12.86 -22.29
CA ASP A 369 10.55 -13.69 -22.98
C ASP A 369 9.15 -13.05 -22.96
N GLY A 370 8.89 -12.17 -22.00
CA GLY A 370 7.55 -11.62 -21.75
C GLY A 370 6.58 -12.67 -21.21
N MET A 371 5.29 -12.39 -21.35
CA MET A 371 4.21 -13.34 -21.05
C MET A 371 3.81 -14.12 -22.29
N SER A 372 3.49 -15.41 -22.12
CA SER A 372 2.83 -16.20 -23.15
C SER A 372 1.37 -15.77 -23.35
N LYS A 373 0.78 -16.12 -24.48
CA LYS A 373 -0.63 -15.86 -24.77
C LYS A 373 -1.55 -16.52 -23.73
N GLU A 374 -1.27 -17.76 -23.38
CA GLU A 374 -2.04 -18.52 -22.40
C GLU A 374 -1.99 -17.88 -21.01
N ALA A 375 -0.79 -17.52 -20.53
CA ALA A 375 -0.60 -16.85 -19.26
C ALA A 375 -1.31 -15.48 -19.22
N PHE A 376 -1.24 -14.72 -20.31
CA PHE A 376 -1.93 -13.44 -20.43
C PHE A 376 -3.45 -13.60 -20.37
N GLU A 377 -4.03 -14.51 -21.16
CA GLU A 377 -5.48 -14.69 -21.24
C GLU A 377 -6.06 -15.18 -19.89
N SER A 378 -5.41 -16.16 -19.25
CA SER A 378 -5.84 -16.66 -17.95
C SER A 378 -5.72 -15.61 -16.83
N THR A 379 -4.64 -14.85 -16.81
CA THR A 379 -4.43 -13.80 -15.79
C THR A 379 -5.39 -12.62 -16.00
N ARG A 380 -5.63 -12.21 -17.24
CA ARG A 380 -6.60 -11.17 -17.58
C ARG A 380 -8.01 -11.59 -17.15
N GLU A 381 -8.40 -12.83 -17.41
CA GLU A 381 -9.69 -13.37 -16.96
C GLU A 381 -9.79 -13.40 -15.43
N PHE A 382 -8.75 -13.87 -14.77
CA PHE A 382 -8.67 -13.87 -13.30
C PHE A 382 -8.89 -12.46 -12.75
N LEU A 383 -8.13 -11.47 -13.19
CA LEU A 383 -8.22 -10.10 -12.70
C LEU A 383 -9.60 -9.47 -12.96
N SER A 384 -10.22 -9.75 -14.10
CA SER A 384 -11.55 -9.24 -14.42
C SER A 384 -12.63 -9.70 -13.42
N LYS A 385 -12.42 -10.86 -12.79
CA LYS A 385 -13.28 -11.42 -11.75
C LYS A 385 -12.82 -11.01 -10.35
N TYR A 386 -11.51 -11.00 -10.12
CA TYR A 386 -10.90 -10.70 -8.83
C TYR A 386 -11.17 -9.28 -8.33
N VAL A 387 -11.34 -8.31 -9.23
CA VAL A 387 -11.73 -6.95 -8.85
C VAL A 387 -13.04 -6.91 -8.04
N ASN A 388 -13.97 -7.84 -8.26
CA ASN A 388 -15.19 -7.94 -7.47
C ASN A 388 -14.93 -8.49 -6.05
N VAL A 389 -13.90 -9.32 -5.89
CA VAL A 389 -13.46 -9.82 -4.57
C VAL A 389 -12.80 -8.69 -3.78
N LEU A 390 -11.95 -7.88 -4.44
CA LEU A 390 -11.32 -6.71 -3.82
C LEU A 390 -12.35 -5.69 -3.31
N THR A 391 -13.48 -5.58 -3.98
CA THR A 391 -14.55 -4.64 -3.64
C THR A 391 -15.80 -5.32 -3.08
N ALA A 392 -15.65 -6.49 -2.45
CA ALA A 392 -16.80 -7.25 -1.94
C ALA A 392 -17.49 -6.59 -0.74
N THR A 393 -16.73 -5.93 0.13
CA THR A 393 -17.28 -5.26 1.30
C THR A 393 -17.60 -3.79 1.02
N GLN A 394 -18.60 -3.26 1.71
CA GLN A 394 -18.97 -1.85 1.61
C GLN A 394 -17.81 -0.91 1.94
N ASP A 395 -17.02 -1.24 2.95
CA ASP A 395 -15.83 -0.45 3.33
C ASP A 395 -14.75 -0.47 2.25
N ALA A 396 -14.49 -1.64 1.64
CA ALA A 396 -13.57 -1.75 0.52
C ALA A 396 -14.05 -0.96 -0.71
N GLN A 397 -15.36 -1.04 -1.04
CA GLN A 397 -15.96 -0.24 -2.12
C GLN A 397 -15.74 1.25 -1.90
N LEU A 398 -15.97 1.73 -0.67
CA LEU A 398 -15.76 3.12 -0.31
C LEU A 398 -14.28 3.51 -0.46
N GLY A 399 -13.38 2.71 0.05
CA GLY A 399 -11.95 2.96 -0.04
C GLY A 399 -11.45 3.03 -1.50
N TYR A 400 -11.84 2.06 -2.33
CA TYR A 400 -11.49 2.07 -3.77
C TYR A 400 -12.16 3.21 -4.55
N ALA A 401 -13.36 3.67 -4.15
CA ALA A 401 -13.99 4.84 -4.74
C ALA A 401 -13.21 6.14 -4.41
N MET A 402 -12.66 6.23 -3.18
CA MET A 402 -11.81 7.35 -2.78
C MET A 402 -10.46 7.31 -3.54
N ASP A 403 -9.88 6.14 -3.75
CA ASP A 403 -8.67 5.98 -4.59
C ASP A 403 -8.96 6.34 -6.05
N SER A 404 -10.12 5.95 -6.58
CA SER A 404 -10.54 6.32 -7.93
C SER A 404 -10.63 7.83 -8.11
N ARG A 405 -11.14 8.55 -7.09
CA ARG A 405 -11.14 10.01 -7.05
C ARG A 405 -9.71 10.57 -7.03
N TYR A 406 -8.82 10.00 -6.21
CA TYR A 406 -7.43 10.45 -6.10
C TYR A 406 -6.68 10.34 -7.43
N TYR A 407 -6.85 9.22 -8.14
CA TYR A 407 -6.21 8.96 -9.43
C TYR A 407 -6.98 9.54 -10.62
N HIS A 408 -8.14 10.20 -10.40
CA HIS A 408 -9.00 10.73 -11.46
C HIS A 408 -9.43 9.68 -12.51
N ILE A 409 -9.66 8.45 -12.05
CA ILE A 409 -10.17 7.35 -12.86
C ILE A 409 -11.67 7.14 -12.60
N LYS A 410 -12.33 6.35 -13.44
CA LYS A 410 -13.68 5.85 -13.16
C LYS A 410 -13.68 4.99 -11.89
N ASP A 411 -14.87 4.68 -11.39
CA ASP A 411 -15.05 3.63 -10.38
C ASP A 411 -14.16 2.40 -10.67
N PHE A 412 -13.38 1.99 -9.68
CA PHE A 412 -12.28 1.02 -9.88
C PHE A 412 -12.71 -0.29 -10.54
N PRO A 413 -13.82 -0.96 -10.12
CA PRO A 413 -14.31 -2.14 -10.81
C PRO A 413 -14.67 -1.90 -12.28
N THR A 414 -15.30 -0.77 -12.58
CA THR A 414 -15.65 -0.39 -13.95
C THR A 414 -14.39 -0.09 -14.77
N TYR A 415 -13.46 0.68 -14.21
CA TYR A 415 -12.17 0.97 -14.81
C TYR A 415 -11.43 -0.31 -15.18
N MET A 416 -11.27 -1.23 -14.23
CA MET A 416 -10.54 -2.48 -14.47
C MET A 416 -11.19 -3.32 -15.57
N ARG A 417 -12.51 -3.51 -15.53
CA ARG A 417 -13.21 -4.28 -16.58
C ARG A 417 -13.05 -3.68 -17.98
N GLU A 418 -13.19 -2.38 -18.09
CA GLU A 418 -13.06 -1.68 -19.38
C GLU A 418 -11.62 -1.73 -19.91
N GLN A 419 -10.61 -1.59 -19.04
CA GLN A 419 -9.22 -1.60 -19.45
C GLN A 419 -8.77 -3.03 -19.81
N LEU A 420 -9.08 -4.03 -18.98
CA LEU A 420 -8.73 -5.42 -19.24
C LEU A 420 -9.40 -5.96 -20.52
N ALA A 421 -10.62 -5.54 -20.82
CA ALA A 421 -11.32 -5.94 -22.05
C ALA A 421 -10.62 -5.48 -23.34
N LYS A 422 -9.89 -4.36 -23.29
CA LYS A 422 -9.17 -3.78 -24.43
C LYS A 422 -7.70 -4.19 -24.50
N LEU A 423 -7.16 -4.69 -23.40
CA LEU A 423 -5.75 -4.98 -23.26
C LEU A 423 -5.32 -6.15 -24.13
N THR A 424 -4.22 -6.01 -24.82
CA THR A 424 -3.61 -7.04 -25.67
C THR A 424 -2.32 -7.58 -25.05
N LEU A 425 -1.89 -8.78 -25.47
CA LEU A 425 -0.60 -9.35 -25.10
C LEU A 425 0.58 -8.44 -25.51
N GLU A 426 0.46 -7.78 -26.67
CA GLU A 426 1.49 -6.85 -27.13
C GLU A 426 1.63 -5.65 -26.20
N ASP A 427 0.52 -5.09 -25.70
CA ASP A 427 0.54 -4.01 -24.70
C ASP A 427 1.26 -4.43 -23.42
N VAL A 428 0.99 -5.65 -22.94
CA VAL A 428 1.62 -6.19 -21.73
C VAL A 428 3.12 -6.39 -21.95
N ASN A 429 3.52 -7.02 -23.04
CA ASN A 429 4.93 -7.27 -23.34
C ASN A 429 5.70 -5.97 -23.66
N ARG A 430 5.03 -4.97 -24.23
CA ARG A 430 5.59 -3.62 -24.38
C ARG A 430 5.78 -2.95 -23.01
N ALA A 431 4.81 -3.04 -22.11
CA ALA A 431 4.91 -2.47 -20.77
C ALA A 431 6.05 -3.13 -19.96
N ILE A 432 6.23 -4.45 -20.05
CA ILE A 432 7.37 -5.15 -19.44
C ILE A 432 8.68 -4.50 -19.92
N ARG A 433 8.91 -4.40 -21.23
CA ARG A 433 10.15 -3.84 -21.80
C ARG A 433 10.34 -2.36 -21.45
N GLN A 434 9.27 -1.61 -21.30
CA GLN A 434 9.33 -0.18 -21.05
C GLN A 434 9.61 0.16 -19.60
N TYR A 435 8.99 -0.53 -18.67
CA TYR A 435 8.97 -0.14 -17.26
C TYR A 435 9.77 -1.04 -16.34
N LEU A 436 9.95 -2.32 -16.68
CA LEU A 436 10.69 -3.25 -15.83
C LEU A 436 12.17 -3.27 -16.23
N LYS A 437 13.05 -3.24 -15.23
CA LYS A 437 14.49 -3.12 -15.41
C LYS A 437 15.24 -4.02 -14.44
N SER A 438 16.35 -4.62 -14.89
CA SER A 438 17.22 -5.43 -14.04
C SER A 438 18.51 -4.72 -13.62
N ASP A 439 18.86 -3.61 -14.27
CA ASP A 439 20.13 -2.89 -14.08
C ASP A 439 20.13 -1.82 -12.97
N SER A 440 19.00 -1.60 -12.34
CA SER A 440 18.79 -0.53 -11.34
C SER A 440 18.10 -1.04 -10.08
N MET A 441 18.35 -2.31 -9.72
CA MET A 441 17.69 -2.99 -8.63
C MET A 441 18.19 -2.50 -7.26
N ARG A 442 17.27 -2.29 -6.31
CA ARG A 442 17.55 -2.20 -4.88
C ARG A 442 17.27 -3.55 -4.27
N ILE A 443 18.20 -4.08 -3.48
CA ILE A 443 18.09 -5.41 -2.88
C ILE A 443 18.39 -5.27 -1.39
N ALA A 444 17.41 -5.56 -0.57
CA ALA A 444 17.54 -5.63 0.89
C ALA A 444 17.55 -7.09 1.31
N ILE A 445 18.53 -7.48 2.11
CA ILE A 445 18.68 -8.86 2.61
C ILE A 445 18.83 -8.80 4.12
N VAL A 446 18.07 -9.62 4.84
CA VAL A 446 18.23 -9.79 6.29
C VAL A 446 18.77 -11.18 6.54
N THR A 447 19.95 -11.29 7.16
CA THR A 447 20.61 -12.58 7.39
C THR A 447 21.59 -12.51 8.56
N LYS A 448 21.98 -13.69 9.09
CA LYS A 448 22.97 -13.83 10.15
C LYS A 448 24.39 -13.65 9.63
N ASP A 449 24.76 -14.33 8.56
CA ASP A 449 26.10 -14.26 7.96
C ASP A 449 26.16 -13.24 6.81
N ALA A 450 26.11 -11.97 7.19
CA ALA A 450 26.14 -10.87 6.21
C ALA A 450 27.48 -10.79 5.47
N ASN A 451 28.62 -11.04 6.12
CA ASN A 451 29.94 -11.00 5.50
C ASN A 451 30.12 -12.14 4.51
N GLY A 452 29.82 -13.38 4.92
CA GLY A 452 29.94 -14.54 4.02
C GLY A 452 29.03 -14.41 2.80
N LEU A 453 27.81 -13.90 2.97
CA LEU A 453 26.90 -13.65 1.85
C LEU A 453 27.40 -12.53 0.92
N ARG A 454 27.89 -11.40 1.46
CA ARG A 454 28.51 -10.32 0.65
C ARG A 454 29.67 -10.87 -0.19
N ASP A 455 30.60 -11.60 0.44
CA ASP A 455 31.77 -12.12 -0.23
C ASP A 455 31.40 -13.15 -1.30
N ALA A 456 30.41 -13.99 -1.04
CA ALA A 456 29.87 -14.92 -2.03
C ALA A 456 29.20 -14.22 -3.23
N ILE A 457 28.47 -13.14 -3.01
CA ILE A 457 27.87 -12.32 -4.07
C ILE A 457 28.97 -11.66 -4.90
N LEU A 458 29.93 -10.98 -4.28
CA LEU A 458 30.99 -10.23 -4.97
C LEU A 458 31.95 -11.12 -5.75
N SER A 459 32.26 -12.32 -5.24
CA SER A 459 33.10 -13.29 -5.94
C SER A 459 32.32 -14.13 -6.96
N ASN A 460 31.01 -13.96 -7.05
CA ASN A 460 30.12 -14.84 -7.83
C ASN A 460 30.33 -16.34 -7.52
N LYS A 461 30.64 -16.68 -6.24
CA LYS A 461 30.78 -18.05 -5.79
C LYS A 461 29.52 -18.85 -6.13
N LEU A 462 29.66 -20.07 -6.62
CA LEU A 462 28.53 -20.96 -6.86
C LEU A 462 27.66 -21.10 -5.60
N SER A 463 26.37 -21.19 -5.78
CA SER A 463 25.37 -21.34 -4.71
C SER A 463 24.58 -22.65 -4.88
N PRO A 464 25.21 -23.82 -4.75
CA PRO A 464 24.54 -25.10 -4.97
C PRO A 464 23.41 -25.29 -3.96
N ILE A 465 22.33 -25.92 -4.43
CA ILE A 465 21.18 -26.25 -3.60
C ILE A 465 21.10 -27.75 -3.34
N THR A 466 20.66 -28.12 -2.14
CA THR A 466 20.41 -29.52 -1.77
C THR A 466 18.95 -29.69 -1.35
N TYR A 467 18.34 -30.75 -1.78
CA TYR A 467 16.95 -31.08 -1.48
C TYR A 467 16.84 -32.30 -0.58
N ASN A 468 15.86 -32.30 0.31
CA ASN A 468 15.55 -33.42 1.20
C ASN A 468 14.83 -34.57 0.45
N ALA A 469 14.35 -34.34 -0.78
CA ALA A 469 13.70 -35.32 -1.63
C ALA A 469 14.14 -35.16 -3.09
N PRO A 470 14.15 -36.22 -3.89
CA PRO A 470 14.47 -36.13 -5.33
C PRO A 470 13.60 -35.11 -6.05
N LYS A 471 14.21 -34.37 -6.97
CA LYS A 471 13.55 -33.41 -7.85
C LYS A 471 13.55 -33.90 -9.30
N PRO A 472 12.59 -33.51 -10.14
CA PRO A 472 12.63 -33.74 -11.57
C PRO A 472 13.94 -33.27 -12.20
N LYS A 473 14.41 -33.98 -13.25
CA LYS A 473 15.68 -33.66 -13.88
C LYS A 473 15.73 -32.24 -14.46
N GLU A 474 14.64 -31.77 -15.04
CA GLU A 474 14.51 -30.41 -15.56
C GLU A 474 14.71 -29.33 -14.48
N ILE A 475 14.28 -29.57 -13.24
CA ILE A 475 14.52 -28.64 -12.12
C ILE A 475 16.00 -28.65 -11.74
N THR A 476 16.61 -29.84 -11.60
CA THR A 476 18.03 -29.94 -11.21
C THR A 476 19.00 -29.46 -12.30
N ASP A 477 18.62 -29.56 -13.57
CA ASP A 477 19.41 -29.01 -14.67
C ASP A 477 19.31 -27.49 -14.70
N GLU A 478 18.13 -26.90 -14.46
CA GLU A 478 17.96 -25.45 -14.33
C GLU A 478 18.67 -24.91 -13.08
N ASP A 479 18.67 -25.65 -11.98
CA ASP A 479 19.39 -25.25 -10.76
C ASP A 479 20.89 -25.03 -11.01
N LYS A 480 21.51 -25.82 -11.88
CA LYS A 480 22.92 -25.61 -12.30
C LYS A 480 23.14 -24.27 -13.02
N VAL A 481 22.12 -23.80 -13.74
CA VAL A 481 22.15 -22.47 -14.37
C VAL A 481 21.97 -21.39 -13.33
N ILE A 482 21.02 -21.59 -12.39
CA ILE A 482 20.73 -20.62 -11.33
C ILE A 482 21.91 -20.50 -10.36
N GLU A 483 22.51 -21.60 -9.91
CA GLU A 483 23.63 -21.57 -8.97
C GLU A 483 24.86 -20.83 -9.51
N ALA A 484 25.01 -20.74 -10.83
CA ALA A 484 26.06 -20.01 -11.52
C ALA A 484 25.60 -18.64 -12.06
N TYR A 485 24.34 -18.25 -11.85
CA TYR A 485 23.79 -17.00 -12.36
C TYR A 485 24.52 -15.79 -11.75
N LYS A 486 25.07 -14.92 -12.62
CA LYS A 486 25.91 -13.80 -12.17
C LYS A 486 25.10 -12.63 -11.66
N ILE A 487 25.39 -12.20 -10.44
CA ILE A 487 24.89 -10.96 -9.87
C ILE A 487 25.92 -9.87 -10.16
N VAL A 488 25.54 -8.89 -11.02
CA VAL A 488 26.42 -7.80 -11.39
C VAL A 488 26.21 -6.62 -10.46
N VAL A 489 27.17 -6.44 -9.54
CA VAL A 489 27.16 -5.33 -8.57
C VAL A 489 28.61 -4.94 -8.26
N LYS A 490 28.85 -3.63 -8.02
CA LYS A 490 30.17 -3.15 -7.61
C LYS A 490 30.38 -3.36 -6.10
N PRO A 491 31.61 -3.61 -5.64
CA PRO A 491 31.88 -3.76 -4.20
C PRO A 491 31.41 -2.56 -3.36
N ALA A 492 31.51 -1.35 -3.88
CA ALA A 492 31.06 -0.12 -3.20
C ALA A 492 29.53 -0.02 -3.07
N ASP A 493 28.78 -0.77 -3.89
CA ASP A 493 27.32 -0.78 -3.90
C ASP A 493 26.73 -1.92 -3.03
N VAL A 494 27.59 -2.68 -2.30
CA VAL A 494 27.17 -3.71 -1.34
C VAL A 494 27.55 -3.26 0.05
N THR A 495 26.53 -2.94 0.86
CA THR A 495 26.73 -2.43 2.23
C THR A 495 26.20 -3.44 3.25
N ILE A 496 26.85 -3.49 4.43
CA ILE A 496 26.36 -4.24 5.58
C ILE A 496 25.99 -3.26 6.69
N VAL A 497 24.79 -3.41 7.22
CA VAL A 497 24.28 -2.57 8.31
C VAL A 497 23.86 -3.47 9.48
N PRO A 498 24.41 -3.25 10.68
CA PRO A 498 23.91 -3.93 11.86
C PRO A 498 22.46 -3.58 12.13
N VAL A 499 21.63 -4.54 12.53
CA VAL A 499 20.18 -4.34 12.71
C VAL A 499 19.82 -3.20 13.66
N ASN A 500 20.64 -2.96 14.70
CA ASN A 500 20.42 -1.87 15.64
C ASN A 500 20.68 -0.46 15.06
N LYS A 501 21.22 -0.37 13.82
CA LYS A 501 21.42 0.90 13.11
C LYS A 501 20.35 1.16 12.03
N VAL A 502 19.47 0.21 11.81
CA VAL A 502 18.36 0.36 10.87
C VAL A 502 17.27 1.21 11.52
N PHE A 503 16.86 2.32 10.89
CA PHE A 503 15.87 3.28 11.41
C PHE A 503 16.23 3.85 12.82
N GLU A 504 17.51 4.11 13.06
CA GLU A 504 18.03 4.72 14.29
C GLU A 504 17.79 6.22 14.41
#